data_62745732a4016169c8839df6c0698979
#
_entry.id   62745732a4016169c8839df6c0698979
#
_cell.length_a   1.000
_cell.length_b   1.000
_cell.length_c   1.000
_cell.angle_alpha   90.00
_cell.angle_beta   90.00
_cell.angle_gamma   90.00
#
_symmetry.space_group_name_H-M   'P 1'
#
loop_
_entity.id
_entity.type
_entity.pdbx_description
1 polymer ?
#
loop_
_entity_poly.entity_id
_entity_poly.type
_entity_poly.pdbx_seq_one_letter_code
_entity_poly.pdbx_strand_id
1 'polypeptide(L)'
;MTSVLTRRILIVDDEPLIRWCIAETLGTAGYGISQAQDAASALRALTDMPDPDVILLDLRLPDSSDLRLLERIRTIAPAAAVVIMTAFGTPEITSDALKLGARAVLTKPFDMQDLAHVVGSL
;
A
#
# COMPACT_ATOMS: atom_id res chain seq x y z
N MET A 1 7.71 9.18 -29.98
CA MET A 1 8.16 8.31 -28.89
C MET A 1 7.01 7.98 -27.95
N THR A 2 6.90 6.76 -27.62
CA THR A 2 5.87 6.34 -26.67
C THR A 2 6.40 6.47 -25.26
N SER A 3 5.75 7.23 -24.44
CA SER A 3 6.11 7.24 -23.03
C SER A 3 5.58 5.98 -22.37
N VAL A 4 6.44 5.29 -21.68
CA VAL A 4 6.03 4.18 -20.82
C VAL A 4 5.47 4.79 -19.55
N LEU A 5 4.19 4.53 -19.29
CA LEU A 5 3.57 5.00 -18.05
C LEU A 5 4.14 4.20 -16.89
N THR A 6 4.95 4.86 -16.09
CA THR A 6 5.46 4.26 -14.88
C THR A 6 4.33 4.15 -13.86
N ARG A 7 4.08 2.95 -13.37
CA ARG A 7 3.12 2.75 -12.29
C ARG A 7 3.64 3.38 -11.01
N ARG A 8 2.77 4.00 -10.28
CA ARG A 8 3.10 4.73 -9.06
C ARG A 8 2.57 3.98 -7.85
N ILE A 9 3.43 3.85 -6.85
CA ILE A 9 3.11 3.11 -5.62
C ILE A 9 3.32 4.03 -4.44
N LEU A 10 2.31 4.11 -3.57
CA LEU A 10 2.43 4.73 -2.26
C LEU A 10 2.60 3.64 -1.22
N ILE A 11 3.69 3.71 -0.46
CA ILE A 11 3.97 2.77 0.62
C ILE A 11 3.66 3.45 1.95
N VAL A 12 2.74 2.87 2.71
CA VAL A 12 2.33 3.40 4.02
C VAL A 12 2.71 2.40 5.10
N ASP A 13 3.78 2.67 5.82
CA ASP A 13 4.31 1.80 6.86
C ASP A 13 5.14 2.63 7.82
N ASP A 14 4.97 2.45 9.12
CA ASP A 14 5.68 3.22 10.12
C ASP A 14 7.07 2.67 10.47
N GLU A 15 7.39 1.47 10.00
CA GLU A 15 8.70 0.86 10.22
C GLU A 15 9.68 1.29 9.12
N PRO A 16 10.68 2.12 9.45
CA PRO A 16 11.58 2.67 8.42
C PRO A 16 12.31 1.61 7.61
N LEU A 17 12.75 0.53 8.27
CA LEU A 17 13.51 -0.51 7.58
C LEU A 17 12.65 -1.27 6.57
N ILE A 18 11.44 -1.65 6.97
CA ILE A 18 10.52 -2.35 6.07
C ILE A 18 10.15 -1.44 4.91
N ARG A 19 9.81 -0.19 5.20
CA ARG A 19 9.47 0.78 4.17
C ARG A 19 10.62 0.97 3.19
N TRP A 20 11.86 1.04 3.69
CA TRP A 20 13.04 1.16 2.84
C TRP A 20 13.22 -0.07 1.96
N CYS A 21 13.09 -1.27 2.52
CA CYS A 21 13.23 -2.52 1.76
C CYS A 21 12.21 -2.61 0.63
N ILE A 22 10.97 -2.25 0.91
CA ILE A 22 9.90 -2.24 -0.11
C ILE A 22 10.22 -1.22 -1.19
N ALA A 23 10.61 -0.01 -0.79
CA ALA A 23 10.92 1.06 -1.72
C ALA A 23 12.08 0.69 -2.65
N GLU A 24 13.13 0.08 -2.11
CA GLU A 24 14.27 -0.38 -2.92
C GLU A 24 13.88 -1.47 -3.89
N THR A 25 13.12 -2.45 -3.42
CA THR A 25 12.71 -3.58 -4.25
C THR A 25 11.85 -3.12 -5.42
N LEU A 26 10.83 -2.34 -5.14
CA LEU A 26 9.89 -1.90 -6.18
C LEU A 26 10.47 -0.78 -7.05
N GLY A 27 11.28 0.10 -6.47
CA GLY A 27 11.97 1.12 -7.23
C GLY A 27 12.93 0.53 -8.26
N THR A 28 13.67 -0.51 -7.87
CA THR A 28 14.57 -1.22 -8.78
C THR A 28 13.79 -1.91 -9.91
N ALA A 29 12.57 -2.35 -9.62
CA ALA A 29 11.70 -2.95 -10.63
C ALA A 29 11.07 -1.93 -11.60
N GLY A 30 11.29 -0.63 -11.38
CA GLY A 30 10.83 0.41 -12.29
C GLY A 30 9.61 1.19 -11.85
N TYR A 31 9.07 0.90 -10.65
CA TYR A 31 7.92 1.66 -10.14
C TYR A 31 8.34 3.02 -9.60
N GLY A 32 7.45 4.01 -9.76
CA GLY A 32 7.62 5.30 -9.09
C GLY A 32 7.14 5.18 -7.64
N ILE A 33 7.98 5.54 -6.67
CA ILE A 33 7.74 5.26 -5.26
C ILE A 33 7.51 6.55 -4.48
N SER A 34 6.47 6.54 -3.66
CA SER A 34 6.22 7.55 -2.62
C SER A 34 6.03 6.83 -1.30
N GLN A 35 6.35 7.48 -0.21
CA GLN A 35 6.34 6.86 1.11
C GLN A 35 5.61 7.74 2.12
N ALA A 36 4.91 7.10 3.04
CA ALA A 36 4.26 7.74 4.17
C ALA A 36 4.46 6.86 5.42
N GLN A 37 4.64 7.49 6.57
CA GLN A 37 4.94 6.79 7.82
C GLN A 37 3.73 6.66 8.73
N ASP A 38 2.63 7.35 8.43
CA ASP A 38 1.42 7.34 9.24
C ASP A 38 0.21 7.67 8.37
N ALA A 39 -0.99 7.62 8.97
CA ALA A 39 -2.21 7.90 8.25
C ALA A 39 -2.28 9.35 7.77
N ALA A 40 -1.87 10.30 8.61
CA ALA A 40 -1.92 11.71 8.25
C ALA A 40 -1.04 12.01 7.03
N SER A 41 0.19 11.49 7.01
CA SER A 41 1.08 11.71 5.86
C SER A 41 0.60 10.97 4.61
N ALA A 42 -0.03 9.81 4.77
CA ALA A 42 -0.63 9.09 3.64
C ALA A 42 -1.75 9.92 3.01
N LEU A 43 -2.63 10.50 3.81
CA LEU A 43 -3.72 11.32 3.31
C LEU A 43 -3.21 12.59 2.65
N ARG A 44 -2.17 13.22 3.20
CA ARG A 44 -1.52 14.37 2.56
C ARG A 44 -0.92 13.99 1.22
N ALA A 45 -0.25 12.85 1.14
CA ALA A 45 0.34 12.38 -0.11
C ALA A 45 -0.73 12.19 -1.19
N LEU A 46 -1.88 11.65 -0.82
CA LEU A 46 -2.99 11.47 -1.76
C LEU A 46 -3.63 12.78 -2.19
N THR A 47 -3.50 13.85 -1.38
CA THR A 47 -3.99 15.17 -1.73
C THR A 47 -3.04 15.89 -2.67
N ASP A 48 -1.73 15.74 -2.43
CA ASP A 48 -0.69 16.56 -3.05
C ASP A 48 -0.13 15.99 -4.35
N MET A 49 -0.42 14.74 -4.66
CA MET A 49 0.17 14.07 -5.82
C MET A 49 -0.91 13.40 -6.66
N PRO A 50 -0.59 13.10 -7.95
CA PRO A 50 -1.51 12.32 -8.78
C PRO A 50 -1.81 10.97 -8.14
N ASP A 51 -3.00 10.44 -8.41
CA ASP A 51 -3.45 9.18 -7.84
C ASP A 51 -2.41 8.07 -8.07
N PRO A 52 -1.98 7.37 -7.03
CA PRO A 52 -1.14 6.20 -7.22
C PRO A 52 -1.93 5.06 -7.85
N ASP A 53 -1.24 4.17 -8.54
CA ASP A 53 -1.86 2.97 -9.10
C ASP A 53 -2.05 1.91 -8.03
N VAL A 54 -1.13 1.87 -7.06
CA VAL A 54 -1.11 0.88 -5.99
C VAL A 54 -0.79 1.58 -4.67
N ILE A 55 -1.48 1.18 -3.62
CA ILE A 55 -1.21 1.64 -2.25
C ILE A 55 -0.95 0.42 -1.39
N LEU A 56 0.25 0.35 -0.82
CA LEU A 56 0.61 -0.70 0.14
C LEU A 56 0.37 -0.12 1.53
N LEU A 57 -0.58 -0.66 2.25
CA LEU A 57 -1.09 -0.06 3.49
C LEU A 57 -0.90 -0.99 4.67
N ASP A 58 -0.06 -0.58 5.63
CA ASP A 58 0.04 -1.24 6.92
C ASP A 58 -1.19 -0.91 7.76
N LEU A 59 -1.77 -1.90 8.41
CA LEU A 59 -2.92 -1.68 9.30
C LEU A 59 -2.52 -1.10 10.64
N ARG A 60 -1.28 -1.26 11.06
CA ARG A 60 -0.81 -0.75 12.35
C ARG A 60 0.05 0.47 12.16
N LEU A 61 -0.57 1.62 12.25
CA LEU A 61 0.09 2.91 12.18
C LEU A 61 -0.06 3.63 13.52
N PRO A 62 0.83 4.59 13.84
CA PRO A 62 0.75 5.30 15.13
C PRO A 62 -0.58 6.01 15.34
N ASP A 63 -1.22 6.45 14.27
CA ASP A 63 -2.45 7.23 14.30
C ASP A 63 -3.65 6.51 13.68
N SER A 64 -3.51 5.23 13.34
CA SER A 64 -4.61 4.43 12.80
C SER A 64 -4.29 2.94 12.93
N SER A 65 -5.14 2.19 13.60
CA SER A 65 -4.91 0.78 13.87
C SER A 65 -6.05 -0.14 13.42
N ASP A 66 -6.95 0.38 12.58
CA ASP A 66 -8.09 -0.41 12.08
C ASP A 66 -8.31 -0.15 10.59
N LEU A 67 -9.43 -0.61 10.06
CA LEU A 67 -9.72 -0.52 8.63
C LEU A 67 -10.32 0.83 8.19
N ARG A 68 -10.44 1.80 9.09
CA ARG A 68 -11.03 3.11 8.74
C ARG A 68 -10.20 3.85 7.70
N LEU A 69 -8.87 3.75 7.81
CA LEU A 69 -8.00 4.39 6.82
C LEU A 69 -8.20 3.77 5.43
N LEU A 70 -8.39 2.46 5.37
CA LEU A 70 -8.71 1.78 4.10
C LEU A 70 -9.99 2.37 3.50
N GLU A 71 -11.03 2.54 4.29
CA GLU A 71 -12.28 3.13 3.82
C GLU A 71 -12.06 4.54 3.26
N ARG A 72 -11.30 5.36 3.98
CA ARG A 72 -11.02 6.74 3.54
C ARG A 72 -10.21 6.76 2.26
N ILE A 73 -9.20 5.91 2.17
CA ILE A 73 -8.37 5.81 0.96
C ILE A 73 -9.20 5.37 -0.24
N ARG A 74 -10.10 4.40 -0.04
CA ARG A 74 -10.97 3.94 -1.11
C ARG A 74 -11.90 5.04 -1.63
N THR A 75 -12.32 5.94 -0.74
CA THR A 75 -13.13 7.09 -1.13
C THR A 75 -12.31 8.15 -1.88
N ILE A 76 -11.09 8.41 -1.43
CA ILE A 76 -10.22 9.44 -2.02
C ILE A 76 -9.61 8.98 -3.34
N ALA A 77 -9.16 7.73 -3.39
CA ALA A 77 -8.46 7.16 -4.55
C ALA A 77 -9.13 5.86 -5.00
N PRO A 78 -10.36 5.92 -5.53
CA PRO A 78 -11.13 4.70 -5.82
C PRO A 78 -10.51 3.85 -6.93
N ALA A 79 -9.67 4.42 -7.78
CA ALA A 79 -9.01 3.68 -8.86
C ALA A 79 -7.74 2.98 -8.41
N ALA A 80 -7.20 3.31 -7.25
CA ALA A 80 -5.98 2.69 -6.75
C ALA A 80 -6.26 1.27 -6.23
N ALA A 81 -5.35 0.36 -6.52
CA ALA A 81 -5.40 -0.98 -5.94
C ALA A 81 -4.73 -0.93 -4.57
N VAL A 82 -5.47 -1.27 -3.51
CA VAL A 82 -4.94 -1.26 -2.15
C VAL A 82 -4.59 -2.66 -1.72
N VAL A 83 -3.35 -2.85 -1.29
CA VAL A 83 -2.86 -4.11 -0.72
C VAL A 83 -2.59 -3.85 0.76
N ILE A 84 -3.25 -4.61 1.61
CA ILE A 84 -3.06 -4.52 3.06
C ILE A 84 -1.86 -5.36 3.46
N MET A 85 -1.03 -4.80 4.35
CA MET A 85 0.09 -5.50 4.98
C MET A 85 -0.21 -5.55 6.47
N THR A 86 -0.19 -6.74 7.08
CA THR A 86 -0.49 -6.87 8.49
C THR A 86 0.26 -8.02 9.16
N ALA A 87 0.71 -7.80 10.39
CA ALA A 87 1.29 -8.86 11.22
C ALA A 87 0.21 -9.79 11.80
N PHE A 88 -1.06 -9.40 11.73
CA PHE A 88 -2.17 -10.12 12.34
C PHE A 88 -3.26 -10.41 11.31
N GLY A 89 -2.90 -11.15 10.26
CA GLY A 89 -3.82 -11.50 9.19
C GLY A 89 -4.78 -12.62 9.58
N THR A 90 -5.74 -12.32 10.45
CA THR A 90 -6.80 -13.29 10.79
C THR A 90 -7.77 -13.40 9.61
N PRO A 91 -8.52 -14.52 9.52
CA PRO A 91 -9.56 -14.64 8.48
C PRO A 91 -10.58 -13.52 8.52
N GLU A 92 -10.94 -13.03 9.71
CA GLU A 92 -11.90 -11.94 9.87
C GLU A 92 -11.36 -10.63 9.28
N ILE A 93 -10.13 -10.27 9.62
CA ILE A 93 -9.50 -9.05 9.10
C ILE A 93 -9.35 -9.13 7.59
N THR A 94 -8.92 -10.28 7.08
CA THR A 94 -8.77 -10.49 5.64
C THR A 94 -10.10 -10.33 4.94
N SER A 95 -11.15 -10.98 5.46
CA SER A 95 -12.49 -10.89 4.88
C SER A 95 -13.01 -9.46 4.89
N ASP A 96 -12.87 -8.76 6.01
CA ASP A 96 -13.35 -7.38 6.15
C ASP A 96 -12.60 -6.43 5.22
N ALA A 97 -11.28 -6.58 5.10
CA ALA A 97 -10.48 -5.76 4.21
C ALA A 97 -10.90 -5.95 2.74
N LEU A 98 -11.11 -7.19 2.32
CA LEU A 98 -11.54 -7.47 0.96
C LEU A 98 -12.93 -6.91 0.68
N LYS A 99 -13.84 -6.99 1.65
CA LYS A 99 -15.18 -6.40 1.52
C LYS A 99 -15.13 -4.87 1.38
N LEU A 100 -14.14 -4.24 2.02
CA LEU A 100 -13.95 -2.80 1.93
C LEU A 100 -13.18 -2.39 0.68
N GLY A 101 -12.82 -3.33 -0.17
CA GLY A 101 -12.22 -3.02 -1.46
C GLY A 101 -10.72 -3.21 -1.56
N ALA A 102 -10.08 -3.82 -0.56
CA ALA A 102 -8.68 -4.20 -0.70
C ALA A 102 -8.56 -5.30 -1.77
N ARG A 103 -7.49 -5.25 -2.55
CA ARG A 103 -7.24 -6.21 -3.61
C ARG A 103 -6.55 -7.46 -3.08
N ALA A 104 -5.76 -7.33 -2.03
CA ALA A 104 -5.05 -8.43 -1.42
C ALA A 104 -4.66 -8.08 0.01
N VAL A 105 -4.34 -9.10 0.80
CA VAL A 105 -3.82 -8.95 2.15
C VAL A 105 -2.56 -9.79 2.25
N LEU A 106 -1.44 -9.16 2.61
CA LEU A 106 -0.17 -9.83 2.85
C LEU A 106 0.09 -9.88 4.35
N THR A 107 0.36 -11.07 4.86
CA THR A 107 0.69 -11.25 6.27
C THR A 107 2.20 -11.10 6.48
N LYS A 108 2.59 -10.25 7.43
CA LYS A 108 3.99 -10.08 7.81
C LYS A 108 4.43 -11.24 8.72
N PRO A 109 5.65 -11.72 8.62
CA PRO A 109 6.66 -11.32 7.64
C PRO A 109 6.39 -11.95 6.27
N PHE A 110 6.62 -11.18 5.23
CA PHE A 110 6.58 -11.67 3.86
C PHE A 110 7.94 -11.40 3.21
N ASP A 111 8.31 -12.15 2.18
CA ASP A 111 9.52 -11.81 1.47
C ASP A 111 9.23 -10.83 0.33
N MET A 112 10.29 -10.18 -0.16
CA MET A 112 10.13 -9.15 -1.17
C MET A 112 9.71 -9.72 -2.53
N GLN A 113 9.99 -11.00 -2.78
CA GLN A 113 9.53 -11.64 -4.01
C GLN A 113 8.01 -11.82 -4.00
N ASP A 114 7.44 -12.20 -2.86
CA ASP A 114 6.00 -12.33 -2.73
C ASP A 114 5.31 -10.98 -2.94
N LEU A 115 5.86 -9.93 -2.34
CA LEU A 115 5.33 -8.58 -2.51
C LEU A 115 5.40 -8.15 -3.98
N ALA A 116 6.55 -8.32 -4.61
CA ALA A 116 6.73 -7.95 -6.00
C ALA A 116 5.78 -8.71 -6.93
N HIS A 117 5.54 -10.00 -6.64
CA HIS A 117 4.60 -10.81 -7.40
C HIS A 117 3.17 -10.30 -7.27
N VAL A 118 2.74 -9.99 -6.06
CA VAL A 118 1.39 -9.44 -5.81
C VAL A 118 1.22 -8.12 -6.55
N VAL A 119 2.18 -7.20 -6.43
CA VAL A 119 2.12 -5.91 -7.09
C VAL A 119 2.10 -6.08 -8.61
N GLY A 120 2.92 -6.97 -9.14
CA GLY A 120 2.99 -7.21 -10.58
C GLY A 120 1.72 -7.83 -11.16
N SER A 121 0.88 -8.44 -10.33
CA SER A 121 -0.35 -9.08 -10.78
C SER A 121 -1.58 -8.17 -10.74
N LEU A 122 -1.41 -6.95 -10.26
CA LEU A 122 -2.53 -5.99 -10.13
C LEU A 122 -2.85 -5.28 -11.45
#